data_0f6703c0d4fd5449dd8eea9bf74d1120
#
_entry.id   0f6703c0d4fd5449dd8eea9bf74d1120
#
_cell.length_a   1.000
_cell.length_b   1.000
_cell.length_c   1.000
_cell.angle_alpha   90.00
_cell.angle_beta   90.00
_cell.angle_gamma   90.00
#
_symmetry.space_group_name_H-M   'P 1'
#
loop_
_entity.id
_entity.type
_entity.pdbx_description
1 polymer ?
#
loop_
_entity_poly.entity_id
_entity_poly.type
_entity_poly.pdbx_seq_one_letter_code
_entity_poly.pdbx_strand_id
1 'polypeptide(L)'
;MLAGCDRQKAETPQAATVAAGEEEATGKGVDRTHKGEAAPTVGFNNPDGGDIDLTKFKGSPVLVNLWASWCAPCIAELPTLQKLEETQSKDGKLAVIAVSQDMAPKASVDAFLKGKGIGRFAAFHDPEMKLSSALKVQIMPTTILYDAAGKEVWRYTGDLDWSGPEAAKLLSEAAPAQS
;
A
#
# COMPACT_ATOMS: atom_id res chain seq x y z
N MET A 1 -43.07 65.66 16.44
CA MET A 1 -43.00 64.81 17.60
C MET A 1 -42.01 63.71 17.27
N LEU A 2 -41.00 63.63 18.02
CA LEU A 2 -39.60 63.25 17.90
C LEU A 2 -39.37 61.81 17.42
N ALA A 3 -38.66 61.67 16.31
CA ALA A 3 -38.02 60.48 15.86
C ALA A 3 -36.65 60.28 16.54
N GLY A 4 -36.49 59.21 17.28
CA GLY A 4 -35.21 58.76 17.79
C GLY A 4 -34.51 57.87 16.81
N CYS A 5 -33.39 58.30 16.26
CA CYS A 5 -32.45 57.45 15.51
C CYS A 5 -31.53 56.77 16.49
N ASP A 6 -31.67 55.49 16.63
CA ASP A 6 -30.68 54.67 17.35
C ASP A 6 -29.69 54.10 16.36
N ARG A 7 -28.44 54.41 16.58
CA ARG A 7 -27.30 54.10 15.71
C ARG A 7 -26.66 52.85 16.25
N GLN A 8 -27.07 51.67 15.76
CA GLN A 8 -26.41 50.44 16.09
C GLN A 8 -25.05 50.37 15.41
N LYS A 9 -24.05 50.27 16.24
CA LYS A 9 -22.66 50.12 15.99
C LYS A 9 -22.39 48.73 15.38
N ALA A 10 -21.83 48.71 14.18
CA ALA A 10 -21.41 47.48 13.52
C ALA A 10 -20.20 46.89 14.28
N GLU A 11 -20.41 45.75 14.89
CA GLU A 11 -19.31 44.89 15.37
C GLU A 11 -18.78 44.08 14.19
N THR A 12 -17.51 44.23 13.97
CA THR A 12 -16.71 43.46 13.01
C THR A 12 -16.63 42.00 13.48
N PRO A 13 -16.95 41.00 12.67
CA PRO A 13 -16.67 39.63 13.04
C PRO A 13 -15.17 39.38 13.00
N GLN A 14 -14.63 38.98 14.13
CA GLN A 14 -13.29 38.41 14.25
C GLN A 14 -13.13 37.27 13.27
N ALA A 15 -12.06 37.34 12.48
CA ALA A 15 -11.60 36.22 11.66
C ALA A 15 -11.28 35.02 12.56
N ALA A 16 -12.14 34.01 12.51
CA ALA A 16 -11.83 32.71 13.05
C ALA A 16 -10.67 32.16 12.23
N THR A 17 -9.55 31.96 12.89
CA THR A 17 -8.42 31.17 12.38
C THR A 17 -8.93 29.77 12.10
N VAL A 18 -9.20 29.46 10.85
CA VAL A 18 -9.43 28.08 10.41
C VAL A 18 -8.11 27.33 10.59
N ALA A 19 -8.12 26.47 11.59
CA ALA A 19 -7.10 25.45 11.77
C ALA A 19 -6.92 24.71 10.45
N ALA A 20 -5.65 24.38 10.16
CA ALA A 20 -5.19 23.65 8.99
C ALA A 20 -6.12 22.47 8.67
N GLY A 21 -6.59 22.44 7.42
CA GLY A 21 -7.52 21.45 6.95
C GLY A 21 -7.03 20.03 7.20
N GLU A 22 -7.91 19.24 7.77
CA GLU A 22 -7.93 17.81 7.50
C GLU A 22 -8.16 17.67 5.98
N GLU A 23 -7.08 17.43 5.23
CA GLU A 23 -7.21 16.90 3.89
C GLU A 23 -7.96 15.57 4.04
N GLU A 24 -9.22 15.56 3.67
CA GLU A 24 -9.92 14.31 3.37
C GLU A 24 -9.03 13.54 2.40
N ALA A 25 -8.47 12.45 2.89
CA ALA A 25 -7.62 11.56 2.12
C ALA A 25 -8.41 11.08 0.90
N THR A 26 -8.18 11.71 -0.24
CA THR A 26 -8.54 11.15 -1.54
C THR A 26 -7.69 9.91 -1.70
N GLY A 27 -8.07 8.81 -1.11
CA GLY A 27 -7.60 7.43 -1.22
C GLY A 27 -6.28 7.07 -1.90
N LYS A 28 -5.53 8.01 -2.46
CA LYS A 28 -4.26 7.77 -3.18
C LYS A 28 -3.10 8.50 -2.52
N GLY A 29 -2.00 7.77 -2.29
CA GLY A 29 -0.75 8.32 -1.76
C GLY A 29 -0.18 7.52 -0.59
N VAL A 30 0.90 8.05 -0.02
CA VAL A 30 1.63 7.41 1.08
C VAL A 30 1.00 7.76 2.43
N ASP A 31 0.78 6.73 3.25
CA ASP A 31 0.32 6.81 4.63
C ASP A 31 1.39 6.21 5.56
N ARG A 32 1.71 6.91 6.64
CA ARG A 32 2.67 6.48 7.68
C ARG A 32 2.03 6.38 9.07
N THR A 33 0.71 6.45 9.17
CA THR A 33 -0.02 6.38 10.46
C THR A 33 0.15 5.02 11.13
N HIS A 34 0.43 3.96 10.34
CA HIS A 34 0.69 2.59 10.78
C HIS A 34 2.17 2.27 11.02
N LYS A 35 3.06 3.26 10.91
CA LYS A 35 4.51 3.04 11.06
C LYS A 35 4.85 2.40 12.41
N GLY A 36 5.62 1.30 12.37
CA GLY A 36 6.02 0.53 13.54
C GLY A 36 5.04 -0.57 13.94
N GLU A 37 3.86 -0.67 13.33
CA GLU A 37 2.96 -1.80 13.55
C GLU A 37 3.58 -3.10 13.03
N ALA A 38 3.33 -4.19 13.73
CA ALA A 38 3.83 -5.50 13.29
C ALA A 38 3.02 -6.02 12.10
N ALA A 39 3.72 -6.64 11.14
CA ALA A 39 3.07 -7.37 10.08
C ALA A 39 2.14 -8.44 10.65
N PRO A 40 0.92 -8.63 10.10
CA PRO A 40 -0.01 -9.65 10.58
C PRO A 40 0.53 -11.05 10.29
N THR A 41 0.12 -12.00 11.15
CA THR A 41 0.52 -13.41 11.05
C THR A 41 -0.56 -14.28 10.38
N VAL A 42 -1.45 -13.67 9.60
CA VAL A 42 -2.46 -14.40 8.84
C VAL A 42 -1.84 -15.12 7.65
N GLY A 43 -2.25 -16.37 7.45
CA GLY A 43 -1.75 -17.21 6.36
C GLY A 43 -2.36 -16.85 5.02
N PHE A 44 -1.55 -16.98 3.96
CA PHE A 44 -1.93 -16.94 2.55
C PHE A 44 -1.07 -17.93 1.76
N ASN A 45 -1.41 -18.23 0.52
CA ASN A 45 -0.68 -19.22 -0.28
C ASN A 45 0.54 -18.59 -0.97
N ASN A 46 1.67 -19.29 -0.91
CA ASN A 46 2.84 -18.99 -1.73
C ASN A 46 2.62 -19.41 -3.21
N PRO A 47 3.53 -19.10 -4.14
CA PRO A 47 3.40 -19.47 -5.53
C PRO A 47 3.26 -20.98 -5.80
N ASP A 48 3.74 -21.84 -4.90
CA ASP A 48 3.64 -23.30 -5.01
C ASP A 48 2.38 -23.87 -4.33
N GLY A 49 1.53 -22.99 -3.76
CA GLY A 49 0.28 -23.36 -3.08
C GLY A 49 0.45 -23.72 -1.60
N GLY A 50 1.66 -23.64 -1.06
CA GLY A 50 1.92 -23.85 0.36
C GLY A 50 1.49 -22.66 1.21
N ASP A 51 1.09 -22.92 2.44
CA ASP A 51 0.73 -21.87 3.41
C ASP A 51 1.95 -21.12 3.92
N ILE A 52 1.85 -19.79 3.97
CA ILE A 52 2.90 -18.87 4.38
C ILE A 52 2.27 -17.64 5.05
N ASP A 53 3.02 -16.95 5.88
CA ASP A 53 2.69 -15.61 6.40
C ASP A 53 3.85 -14.64 6.24
N LEU A 54 3.64 -13.37 6.57
CA LEU A 54 4.66 -12.33 6.42
C LEU A 54 5.88 -12.50 7.37
N THR A 55 5.79 -13.34 8.40
CA THR A 55 6.94 -13.58 9.29
C THR A 55 8.08 -14.33 8.61
N LYS A 56 7.79 -15.02 7.49
CA LYS A 56 8.80 -15.72 6.68
C LYS A 56 9.79 -14.79 5.99
N PHE A 57 9.45 -13.52 5.89
CA PHE A 57 10.32 -12.49 5.29
C PHE A 57 11.17 -11.74 6.32
N LYS A 58 11.04 -12.02 7.63
CA LYS A 58 11.87 -11.40 8.66
C LYS A 58 13.36 -11.64 8.40
N GLY A 59 14.17 -10.62 8.63
CA GLY A 59 15.60 -10.60 8.32
C GLY A 59 15.92 -9.77 7.07
N SER A 60 14.93 -9.51 6.21
CA SER A 60 15.04 -8.61 5.06
C SER A 60 13.78 -7.76 4.93
N PRO A 61 13.89 -6.53 4.45
CA PRO A 61 12.70 -5.74 4.11
C PRO A 61 11.85 -6.45 3.06
N VAL A 62 10.53 -6.26 3.14
CA VAL A 62 9.58 -6.80 2.15
C VAL A 62 8.57 -5.74 1.71
N LEU A 63 8.39 -5.64 0.40
CA LEU A 63 7.33 -4.86 -0.23
C LEU A 63 6.18 -5.81 -0.57
N VAL A 64 5.03 -5.58 0.01
CA VAL A 64 3.82 -6.39 -0.17
C VAL A 64 2.79 -5.57 -0.94
N ASN A 65 2.45 -6.00 -2.14
CA ASN A 65 1.40 -5.39 -2.95
C ASN A 65 0.13 -6.25 -2.90
N LEU A 66 -1.02 -5.65 -2.63
CA LEU A 66 -2.32 -6.31 -2.70
C LEU A 66 -3.01 -5.95 -4.00
N TRP A 67 -3.37 -6.96 -4.77
CA TRP A 67 -3.94 -6.81 -6.10
C TRP A 67 -5.05 -7.83 -6.39
N ALA A 68 -5.79 -7.65 -7.49
CA ALA A 68 -6.74 -8.64 -7.99
C ALA A 68 -6.84 -8.59 -9.52
N SER A 69 -7.24 -9.68 -10.14
CA SER A 69 -7.36 -9.79 -11.62
C SER A 69 -8.48 -8.91 -12.20
N TRP A 70 -9.45 -8.52 -11.41
CA TRP A 70 -10.53 -7.61 -11.78
C TRP A 70 -10.20 -6.12 -11.51
N CYS A 71 -9.05 -5.82 -10.91
CA CYS A 71 -8.62 -4.47 -10.57
C CYS A 71 -7.73 -3.90 -11.68
N ALA A 72 -8.29 -3.06 -12.55
CA ALA A 72 -7.58 -2.50 -13.70
C ALA A 72 -6.30 -1.72 -13.33
N PRO A 73 -6.30 -0.79 -12.33
CA PRO A 73 -5.07 -0.11 -11.92
C PRO A 73 -4.03 -1.06 -11.32
N CYS A 74 -4.45 -2.12 -10.61
CA CYS A 74 -3.52 -3.13 -10.11
C CYS A 74 -2.77 -3.82 -11.27
N ILE A 75 -3.51 -4.22 -12.31
CA ILE A 75 -2.92 -4.89 -13.49
C ILE A 75 -1.95 -3.96 -14.22
N ALA A 76 -2.26 -2.67 -14.28
CA ALA A 76 -1.43 -1.67 -14.95
C ALA A 76 -0.06 -1.49 -14.28
N GLU A 77 0.03 -1.64 -12.94
CA GLU A 77 1.29 -1.46 -12.21
C GLU A 77 2.15 -2.73 -12.12
N LEU A 78 1.57 -3.95 -12.30
CA LEU A 78 2.30 -5.21 -12.17
C LEU A 78 3.59 -5.28 -13.02
N PRO A 79 3.65 -4.78 -14.28
CA PRO A 79 4.89 -4.77 -15.04
C PRO A 79 6.01 -3.93 -14.41
N THR A 80 5.68 -2.84 -13.74
CA THR A 80 6.67 -1.99 -13.06
C THR A 80 7.14 -2.60 -11.74
N LEU A 81 6.24 -3.28 -11.02
CA LEU A 81 6.59 -4.12 -9.87
C LEU A 81 7.51 -5.28 -10.27
N GLN A 82 7.27 -5.90 -11.44
CA GLN A 82 8.15 -6.95 -11.95
C GLN A 82 9.57 -6.44 -12.20
N LYS A 83 9.72 -5.27 -12.82
CA LYS A 83 11.04 -4.66 -13.01
C LYS A 83 11.74 -4.38 -11.68
N LEU A 84 10.99 -3.90 -10.70
CA LEU A 84 11.51 -3.68 -9.36
C LEU A 84 11.97 -5.00 -8.74
N GLU A 85 11.15 -6.04 -8.77
CA GLU A 85 11.47 -7.37 -8.26
C GLU A 85 12.75 -7.92 -8.89
N GLU A 86 12.84 -7.92 -10.23
CA GLU A 86 14.01 -8.40 -10.97
C GLU A 86 15.30 -7.66 -10.59
N THR A 87 15.20 -6.37 -10.25
CA THR A 87 16.34 -5.56 -9.80
C THR A 87 16.73 -5.88 -8.37
N GLN A 88 15.77 -5.94 -7.47
CA GLN A 88 15.97 -6.14 -6.04
C GLN A 88 16.38 -7.58 -5.70
N SER A 89 15.86 -8.57 -6.43
CA SER A 89 16.22 -9.99 -6.25
C SER A 89 17.71 -10.24 -6.49
N LYS A 90 18.32 -9.53 -7.43
CA LYS A 90 19.76 -9.64 -7.72
C LYS A 90 20.61 -9.16 -6.56
N ASP A 91 20.16 -8.13 -5.87
CA ASP A 91 20.92 -7.51 -4.77
C ASP A 91 20.56 -8.12 -3.41
N GLY A 92 19.47 -8.89 -3.30
CA GLY A 92 18.99 -9.51 -2.06
C GLY A 92 18.58 -8.50 -0.97
N LYS A 93 18.34 -7.23 -1.35
CA LYS A 93 18.12 -6.14 -0.40
C LYS A 93 16.66 -5.95 0.00
N LEU A 94 15.73 -6.34 -0.87
CA LEU A 94 14.29 -6.18 -0.69
C LEU A 94 13.56 -7.34 -1.35
N ALA A 95 12.73 -8.03 -0.59
CA ALA A 95 11.78 -8.96 -1.18
C ALA A 95 10.58 -8.18 -1.75
N VAL A 96 10.14 -8.53 -2.95
CA VAL A 96 8.94 -7.95 -3.57
C VAL A 96 7.95 -9.07 -3.82
N ILE A 97 6.76 -8.99 -3.23
CA ILE A 97 5.68 -9.94 -3.43
C ILE A 97 4.38 -9.21 -3.74
N ALA A 98 3.58 -9.78 -4.64
CA ALA A 98 2.23 -9.31 -4.86
C ALA A 98 1.25 -10.46 -4.57
N VAL A 99 0.27 -10.17 -3.69
CA VAL A 99 -0.67 -11.16 -3.16
C VAL A 99 -2.04 -10.90 -3.76
N SER A 100 -2.49 -11.83 -4.62
CA SER A 100 -3.82 -11.77 -5.21
C SER A 100 -4.90 -11.94 -4.14
N GLN A 101 -5.89 -11.07 -4.18
CA GLN A 101 -7.10 -11.10 -3.37
C GLN A 101 -8.29 -11.68 -4.16
N ASP A 102 -8.01 -12.43 -5.22
CA ASP A 102 -9.05 -13.09 -5.99
C ASP A 102 -9.64 -14.27 -5.21
N MET A 103 -10.96 -14.34 -5.16
CA MET A 103 -11.68 -15.50 -4.59
C MET A 103 -11.67 -16.70 -5.55
N ALA A 104 -11.21 -16.52 -6.77
CA ALA A 104 -11.07 -17.59 -7.77
C ALA A 104 -9.98 -18.60 -7.34
N PRO A 105 -10.03 -19.85 -7.83
CA PRO A 105 -8.97 -20.82 -7.56
C PRO A 105 -7.59 -20.32 -8.00
N LYS A 106 -6.55 -20.70 -7.25
CA LYS A 106 -5.17 -20.31 -7.56
C LYS A 106 -4.77 -20.57 -9.01
N ALA A 107 -5.21 -21.70 -9.60
CA ALA A 107 -4.93 -22.03 -10.99
C ALA A 107 -5.46 -20.96 -11.98
N SER A 108 -6.56 -20.28 -11.66
CA SER A 108 -7.09 -19.20 -12.49
C SER A 108 -6.20 -17.95 -12.40
N VAL A 109 -5.70 -17.62 -11.21
CA VAL A 109 -4.75 -16.53 -10.99
C VAL A 109 -3.45 -16.80 -11.73
N ASP A 110 -2.91 -18.01 -11.61
CA ASP A 110 -1.69 -18.44 -12.31
C ASP A 110 -1.83 -18.38 -13.83
N ALA A 111 -2.98 -18.81 -14.37
CA ALA A 111 -3.28 -18.73 -15.80
C ALA A 111 -3.37 -17.26 -16.28
N PHE A 112 -3.99 -16.40 -15.48
CA PHE A 112 -4.07 -14.95 -15.75
C PHE A 112 -2.68 -14.33 -15.82
N LEU A 113 -1.84 -14.54 -14.80
CA LEU A 113 -0.47 -14.02 -14.74
C LEU A 113 0.37 -14.51 -15.91
N LYS A 114 0.30 -15.81 -16.25
CA LYS A 114 0.97 -16.40 -17.41
C LYS A 114 0.52 -15.71 -18.71
N GLY A 115 -0.78 -15.48 -18.88
CA GLY A 115 -1.33 -14.79 -20.05
C GLY A 115 -0.87 -13.33 -20.17
N LYS A 116 -0.48 -12.70 -19.06
CA LYS A 116 0.07 -11.33 -19.00
C LYS A 116 1.60 -11.29 -19.04
N GLY A 117 2.29 -12.43 -19.01
CA GLY A 117 3.75 -12.48 -18.92
C GLY A 117 4.31 -11.99 -17.59
N ILE A 118 3.50 -12.06 -16.53
CA ILE A 118 3.90 -11.63 -15.17
C ILE A 118 4.50 -12.82 -14.41
N GLY A 119 5.61 -12.55 -13.70
CA GLY A 119 6.38 -13.54 -12.98
C GLY A 119 5.77 -14.03 -11.67
N ARG A 120 6.46 -14.98 -11.04
CA ARG A 120 6.00 -15.67 -9.82
C ARG A 120 5.87 -14.77 -8.59
N PHE A 121 6.52 -13.60 -8.56
CA PHE A 121 6.40 -12.64 -7.45
C PHE A 121 4.95 -12.22 -7.21
N ALA A 122 4.09 -12.27 -8.24
CA ALA A 122 2.67 -11.93 -8.16
C ALA A 122 1.75 -13.15 -7.97
N ALA A 123 2.31 -14.36 -7.87
CA ALA A 123 1.53 -15.60 -7.75
C ALA A 123 1.22 -16.02 -6.30
N PHE A 124 1.47 -15.15 -5.32
CA PHE A 124 0.93 -15.32 -3.96
C PHE A 124 -0.58 -15.11 -3.99
N HIS A 125 -1.33 -15.84 -3.15
CA HIS A 125 -2.79 -15.87 -3.26
C HIS A 125 -3.46 -15.95 -1.90
N ASP A 126 -4.42 -15.07 -1.66
CA ASP A 126 -5.23 -14.97 -0.45
C ASP A 126 -6.73 -14.98 -0.82
N PRO A 127 -7.31 -16.15 -1.14
CA PRO A 127 -8.69 -16.26 -1.61
C PRO A 127 -9.74 -15.89 -0.55
N GLU A 128 -9.35 -15.88 0.71
CA GLU A 128 -10.21 -15.51 1.83
C GLU A 128 -10.05 -14.04 2.27
N MET A 129 -9.18 -13.29 1.58
CA MET A 129 -8.91 -11.88 1.86
C MET A 129 -8.52 -11.60 3.33
N LYS A 130 -7.88 -12.58 3.97
CA LYS A 130 -7.42 -12.50 5.37
C LYS A 130 -6.40 -11.40 5.56
N LEU A 131 -5.48 -11.26 4.61
CA LEU A 131 -4.41 -10.28 4.67
C LEU A 131 -4.96 -8.86 4.53
N SER A 132 -5.79 -8.60 3.52
CA SER A 132 -6.43 -7.30 3.34
C SER A 132 -7.32 -6.92 4.53
N SER A 133 -8.04 -7.89 5.10
CA SER A 133 -8.88 -7.68 6.27
C SER A 133 -8.06 -7.34 7.51
N ALA A 134 -6.98 -8.08 7.79
CA ALA A 134 -6.08 -7.84 8.92
C ALA A 134 -5.38 -6.47 8.81
N LEU A 135 -5.04 -6.05 7.59
CA LEU A 135 -4.40 -4.76 7.30
C LEU A 135 -5.41 -3.61 7.16
N LYS A 136 -6.72 -3.90 7.24
CA LYS A 136 -7.81 -2.93 7.04
C LYS A 136 -7.74 -2.22 5.69
N VAL A 137 -7.26 -2.90 4.66
CA VAL A 137 -7.16 -2.37 3.30
C VAL A 137 -8.55 -2.36 2.66
N GLN A 138 -8.99 -1.19 2.21
CA GLN A 138 -10.30 -0.99 1.58
C GLN A 138 -10.20 -0.64 0.10
N ILE A 139 -9.02 -0.22 -0.35
CA ILE A 139 -8.77 0.24 -1.72
C ILE A 139 -7.61 -0.57 -2.30
N MET A 140 -7.74 -1.04 -3.53
CA MET A 140 -6.65 -1.68 -4.28
C MET A 140 -6.30 -0.88 -5.53
N PRO A 141 -5.02 -0.89 -5.91
CA PRO A 141 -3.92 -1.54 -5.19
C PRO A 141 -3.54 -0.81 -3.91
N THR A 142 -3.06 -1.56 -2.93
CA THR A 142 -2.35 -1.02 -1.76
C THR A 142 -1.03 -1.75 -1.63
N THR A 143 0.04 -1.00 -1.49
CA THR A 143 1.40 -1.52 -1.33
C THR A 143 1.94 -1.12 0.02
N ILE A 144 2.51 -2.06 0.76
CA ILE A 144 3.00 -1.84 2.12
C ILE A 144 4.46 -2.25 2.19
N LEU A 145 5.30 -1.38 2.75
CA LEU A 145 6.69 -1.68 3.03
C LEU A 145 6.86 -2.07 4.48
N TYR A 146 7.48 -3.23 4.71
CA TYR A 146 7.94 -3.67 6.02
C TYR A 146 9.46 -3.67 6.07
N ASP A 147 10.00 -3.30 7.22
CA ASP A 147 11.44 -3.42 7.50
C ASP A 147 11.86 -4.86 7.81
N ALA A 148 13.16 -5.08 8.01
CA ALA A 148 13.73 -6.39 8.31
C ALA A 148 13.21 -6.99 9.66
N ALA A 149 12.69 -6.16 10.56
CA ALA A 149 12.07 -6.61 11.81
C ALA A 149 10.59 -6.99 11.62
N GLY A 150 10.03 -6.80 10.42
CA GLY A 150 8.63 -7.02 10.10
C GLY A 150 7.73 -5.91 10.67
N LYS A 151 8.25 -4.69 10.74
CA LYS A 151 7.49 -3.49 11.15
C LYS A 151 7.12 -2.67 9.92
N GLU A 152 5.88 -2.18 9.86
CA GLU A 152 5.43 -1.33 8.77
C GLU A 152 6.22 -0.02 8.77
N VAL A 153 6.73 0.36 7.61
CA VAL A 153 7.42 1.64 7.38
C VAL A 153 6.43 2.66 6.83
N TRP A 154 5.68 2.26 5.82
CA TRP A 154 4.59 3.02 5.21
C TRP A 154 3.70 2.09 4.37
N ARG A 155 2.52 2.59 4.01
CA ARG A 155 1.67 2.03 2.97
C ARG A 155 1.37 3.08 1.91
N TYR A 156 1.17 2.64 0.68
CA TYR A 156 0.79 3.47 -0.47
C TYR A 156 -0.51 2.94 -1.04
N THR A 157 -1.52 3.77 -1.11
CA THR A 157 -2.82 3.43 -1.71
C THR A 157 -2.89 3.98 -3.12
N GLY A 158 -3.36 3.17 -4.07
CA GLY A 158 -3.44 3.49 -5.49
C GLY A 158 -2.24 2.99 -6.28
N ASP A 159 -2.33 3.09 -7.61
CA ASP A 159 -1.30 2.66 -8.54
C ASP A 159 -0.09 3.61 -8.53
N LEU A 160 1.10 3.04 -8.74
CA LEU A 160 2.35 3.78 -8.83
C LEU A 160 3.25 3.14 -9.91
N ASP A 161 4.06 3.94 -10.59
CA ASP A 161 5.18 3.42 -11.38
C ASP A 161 6.33 3.01 -10.44
N TRP A 162 6.39 1.71 -10.11
CA TRP A 162 7.39 1.15 -9.20
C TRP A 162 8.81 1.14 -9.77
N SER A 163 8.98 1.45 -11.05
CA SER A 163 10.28 1.67 -11.70
C SER A 163 10.69 3.14 -11.75
N GLY A 164 9.84 4.05 -11.26
CA GLY A 164 10.02 5.49 -11.31
C GLY A 164 10.74 6.10 -10.10
N PRO A 165 11.07 7.39 -10.16
CA PRO A 165 11.84 8.08 -9.12
C PRO A 165 11.06 8.23 -7.80
N GLU A 166 9.72 8.34 -7.84
CA GLU A 166 8.89 8.41 -6.64
C GLU A 166 8.98 7.11 -5.84
N ALA A 167 8.85 5.96 -6.50
CA ALA A 167 9.04 4.66 -5.88
C ALA A 167 10.44 4.51 -5.30
N ALA A 168 11.49 4.90 -6.03
CA ALA A 168 12.86 4.84 -5.55
C ALA A 168 13.06 5.64 -4.25
N LYS A 169 12.45 6.83 -4.16
CA LYS A 169 12.46 7.65 -2.95
C LYS A 169 11.77 6.94 -1.78
N LEU A 170 10.59 6.39 -1.98
CA LEU A 170 9.85 5.67 -0.94
C LEU A 170 10.60 4.42 -0.47
N LEU A 171 11.17 3.65 -1.41
CA LEU A 171 11.91 2.44 -1.10
C LEU A 171 13.22 2.70 -0.35
N SER A 172 13.81 3.88 -0.48
CA SER A 172 14.99 4.25 0.30
C SER A 172 14.74 4.28 1.81
N GLU A 173 13.49 4.37 2.24
CA GLU A 173 13.07 4.32 3.64
C GLU A 173 13.10 2.88 4.24
N ALA A 174 13.27 1.84 3.39
CA ALA A 174 13.40 0.45 3.84
C ALA A 174 14.74 0.17 4.54
N ALA A 175 15.76 0.98 4.26
CA ALA A 175 17.07 0.80 4.89
C ALA A 175 16.98 1.09 6.39
N PRO A 176 17.60 0.27 7.27
CA PRO A 176 17.72 0.62 8.68
C PRO A 176 18.45 1.97 8.76
N ALA A 177 17.97 2.86 9.63
CA ALA A 177 18.69 4.09 9.95
C ALA A 177 20.13 3.67 10.31
N GLN A 178 21.10 4.15 9.54
CA GLN A 178 22.52 3.91 9.84
C GLN A 178 22.78 4.58 11.18
N SER A 179 22.99 3.77 12.19
CA SER A 179 23.40 4.19 13.54
C SER A 179 24.88 4.57 13.56
#